data_c1efb9bb9c102471cc8840a67afc84cd
#
_entry.id   c1efb9bb9c102471cc8840a67afc84cd
#
_cell.length_a   1.000
_cell.length_b   1.000
_cell.length_c   1.000
_cell.angle_alpha   90.00
_cell.angle_beta   90.00
_cell.angle_gamma   90.00
#
_symmetry.space_group_name_H-M   'P 1'
#
loop_
_entity.id
_entity.type
_entity.pdbx_description
1 polymer ?
#
loop_
_entity_poly.entity_id
_entity_poly.type
_entity_poly.pdbx_seq_one_letter_code
_entity_poly.pdbx_strand_id
1 'polypeptide(L)'
;LSVMMVLGMCSVVGAEETSGSYGDNDGIITIQKAKKNQTYTIYRILKLESFSRGDKREEGNYAYTLEEGWDDFLTNSSEYPTGNYLQKDKDTGYVTWDSTKTDYAAFAKDALKYVKAKSIAPAKKAVTASEDGEVSFKDLPLGYYLIDSTAGALCSLDTTDKEVIIQEKNGVPSVDKVVKSGDDYKDNNTASIGDKVEFKTTITAQPGAQNYVLHDKMDAGLTFDDTSIKINLMKSGETTESPVGNTNYTVKIIDLESTNPCTFHIEFKQDFCDTLKANDQIIITYSATLNEKAEIGNTGNKNETKLTYGDNNKTETATTTTRTFEIPVFKYTLKDNKETALKDATFTLSKDSVTTPNTKEIIKLEKKNGTTTEEYLVNSSGTVTEITTGATGKFKIQGLDAGTYYLTETKQPDGYNKLTTPVTIIISDTGTITVKGTNVNPVKVENKSGSILPSTGGMGTTLFYIFGVILVIGSGVVLITKKRMK
;
A
#
# COMPACT_ATOMS: atom_id res chain seq x y z
N LEU A 1 -11.49 -29.35 -2.98
CA LEU A 1 -11.92 -30.11 -1.80
C LEU A 1 -10.75 -30.92 -1.29
N SER A 2 -9.95 -30.39 -0.40
CA SER A 2 -9.03 -31.17 0.41
C SER A 2 -8.68 -30.33 1.63
N VAL A 3 -9.60 -30.25 2.57
CA VAL A 3 -9.18 -30.21 3.96
C VAL A 3 -8.53 -31.56 4.18
N MET A 4 -7.23 -31.65 3.95
CA MET A 4 -6.47 -32.87 4.16
C MET A 4 -6.25 -32.98 5.68
N MET A 5 -7.21 -33.61 6.34
CA MET A 5 -7.01 -34.09 7.70
C MET A 5 -5.93 -35.15 7.67
N VAL A 6 -4.73 -34.79 8.05
CA VAL A 6 -3.72 -35.76 8.40
C VAL A 6 -4.01 -36.15 9.84
N LEU A 7 -4.50 -37.34 10.03
CA LEU A 7 -4.33 -38.04 11.30
C LEU A 7 -2.87 -37.91 11.71
N GLY A 8 -2.59 -37.00 12.66
CA GLY A 8 -1.26 -36.92 13.25
C GLY A 8 -0.97 -38.25 13.90
N MET A 9 0.09 -38.90 13.45
CA MET A 9 0.64 -40.02 14.22
C MET A 9 1.03 -39.46 15.58
N CYS A 10 0.26 -39.85 16.61
CA CYS A 10 0.64 -39.60 17.99
C CYS A 10 1.88 -40.41 18.28
N SER A 11 3.00 -39.73 18.53
CA SER A 11 4.15 -40.39 19.16
C SER A 11 3.91 -40.40 20.67
N VAL A 12 3.61 -41.56 21.21
CA VAL A 12 3.46 -41.76 22.64
C VAL A 12 4.84 -41.77 23.29
N VAL A 13 5.06 -40.91 24.25
CA VAL A 13 6.23 -40.92 25.13
C VAL A 13 5.71 -40.98 26.56
N GLY A 14 5.53 -42.19 27.07
CA GLY A 14 5.12 -42.43 28.46
C GLY A 14 4.69 -43.88 28.68
N ALA A 15 4.72 -44.40 29.89
CA ALA A 15 4.16 -45.68 30.24
C ALA A 15 2.63 -45.64 30.04
N GLU A 16 2.11 -46.46 29.11
CA GLU A 16 0.68 -46.50 28.79
C GLU A 16 -0.10 -47.08 29.96
N GLU A 17 -1.09 -46.35 30.46
CA GLU A 17 -2.09 -46.91 31.36
C GLU A 17 -3.06 -47.80 30.57
N THR A 18 -3.28 -49.02 31.04
CA THR A 18 -4.17 -49.97 30.39
C THR A 18 -5.65 -49.79 30.78
N SER A 19 -5.93 -49.03 31.82
CA SER A 19 -7.29 -48.65 32.24
C SER A 19 -7.29 -47.37 33.05
N GLY A 20 -8.39 -46.62 33.01
CA GLY A 20 -8.56 -45.36 33.75
C GLY A 20 -10.02 -44.93 33.83
N SER A 21 -10.29 -43.93 34.65
CA SER A 21 -11.61 -43.32 34.81
C SER A 21 -11.61 -41.83 34.66
N TYR A 22 -12.82 -41.29 34.46
CA TYR A 22 -13.01 -39.84 34.43
C TYR A 22 -12.63 -39.21 35.78
N GLY A 23 -11.90 -38.13 35.76
CA GLY A 23 -11.45 -37.37 36.93
C GLY A 23 -9.93 -37.24 37.08
N ASP A 24 -9.17 -38.02 36.35
CA ASP A 24 -7.72 -37.83 36.25
C ASP A 24 -7.43 -36.58 35.44
N ASN A 25 -6.95 -35.52 36.06
CA ASN A 25 -6.63 -34.21 35.45
C ASN A 25 -5.15 -34.13 35.05
N ASP A 26 -4.66 -35.13 34.38
CA ASP A 26 -3.25 -35.25 33.96
C ASP A 26 -3.06 -35.26 32.44
N GLY A 27 -4.14 -35.07 31.68
CA GLY A 27 -4.08 -34.97 30.24
C GLY A 27 -3.34 -33.71 29.77
N ILE A 28 -2.53 -33.85 28.73
CA ILE A 28 -1.79 -32.79 28.09
C ILE A 28 -2.08 -32.79 26.60
N ILE A 29 -2.49 -31.62 26.05
CA ILE A 29 -2.58 -31.40 24.60
C ILE A 29 -1.51 -30.42 24.21
N THR A 30 -0.58 -30.84 23.39
CA THR A 30 0.49 -29.97 22.83
C THR A 30 0.25 -29.70 21.36
N ILE A 31 0.17 -28.43 21.01
CA ILE A 31 0.03 -27.95 19.64
C ILE A 31 1.42 -27.55 19.15
N GLN A 32 2.00 -28.33 18.25
CA GLN A 32 3.26 -28.05 17.61
C GLN A 32 3.07 -27.17 16.39
N LYS A 33 4.12 -26.42 16.01
CA LYS A 33 4.11 -25.44 14.92
C LYS A 33 3.10 -24.32 15.12
N ALA A 34 2.73 -24.06 16.37
CA ALA A 34 1.91 -22.93 16.73
C ALA A 34 2.52 -21.64 16.16
N LYS A 35 1.66 -20.73 15.69
CA LYS A 35 2.08 -19.49 15.06
C LYS A 35 2.02 -18.32 16.02
N LYS A 36 3.06 -17.51 16.01
CA LYS A 36 3.15 -16.28 16.82
C LYS A 36 1.87 -15.44 16.67
N ASN A 37 1.42 -14.89 17.79
CA ASN A 37 0.20 -14.08 17.92
C ASN A 37 -1.12 -14.81 17.63
N GLN A 38 -1.11 -16.13 17.36
CA GLN A 38 -2.34 -16.90 17.27
C GLN A 38 -2.78 -17.34 18.66
N THR A 39 -4.09 -17.29 18.90
CA THR A 39 -4.72 -17.71 20.15
C THR A 39 -5.38 -19.06 19.95
N TYR A 40 -5.10 -19.98 20.85
CA TYR A 40 -5.62 -21.33 20.88
C TYR A 40 -6.59 -21.48 22.02
N THR A 41 -7.76 -22.06 21.75
CA THR A 41 -8.81 -22.31 22.72
C THR A 41 -9.26 -23.76 22.61
N ILE A 42 -9.51 -24.42 23.74
CA ILE A 42 -9.95 -25.82 23.74
C ILE A 42 -11.33 -25.97 24.39
N TYR A 43 -12.16 -26.82 23.79
CA TYR A 43 -13.50 -27.11 24.26
C TYR A 43 -13.67 -28.63 24.38
N ARG A 44 -14.09 -29.12 25.54
CA ARG A 44 -14.40 -30.55 25.68
C ARG A 44 -15.80 -30.84 25.13
N ILE A 45 -15.90 -31.77 24.21
CA ILE A 45 -17.18 -32.23 23.63
C ILE A 45 -17.71 -33.42 24.40
N LEU A 46 -16.83 -34.39 24.68
CA LEU A 46 -17.17 -35.61 25.40
C LEU A 46 -16.28 -35.80 26.63
N LYS A 47 -16.86 -36.29 27.69
CA LYS A 47 -16.19 -36.79 28.90
C LYS A 47 -15.88 -38.27 28.70
N LEU A 48 -14.64 -38.68 28.97
CA LEU A 48 -14.29 -40.08 29.06
C LEU A 48 -14.59 -40.59 30.48
N GLU A 49 -15.60 -41.42 30.63
CA GLU A 49 -16.01 -41.96 31.93
C GLU A 49 -15.10 -43.10 32.38
N SER A 50 -14.75 -43.98 31.43
CA SER A 50 -13.83 -45.08 31.67
C SER A 50 -13.29 -45.66 30.39
N PHE A 51 -12.13 -46.30 30.49
CA PHE A 51 -11.54 -47.03 29.37
C PHE A 51 -10.81 -48.27 29.81
N SER A 52 -10.75 -49.25 28.90
CA SER A 52 -9.90 -50.44 29.04
C SER A 52 -9.27 -50.71 27.68
N ARG A 53 -7.95 -50.73 27.62
CA ARG A 53 -7.19 -50.99 26.40
C ARG A 53 -6.64 -52.40 26.39
N GLY A 54 -6.53 -52.99 25.19
CA GLY A 54 -5.61 -54.09 24.91
C GLY A 54 -4.20 -53.58 24.66
N ASP A 55 -3.37 -54.39 24.02
CA ASP A 55 -1.99 -54.02 23.62
C ASP A 55 -1.93 -52.87 22.62
N LYS A 56 -3.05 -52.61 21.93
CA LYS A 56 -3.21 -51.47 20.99
C LYS A 56 -4.46 -50.70 21.34
N ARG A 57 -4.41 -49.43 21.12
CA ARG A 57 -5.49 -48.48 21.36
C ARG A 57 -6.78 -48.87 20.63
N GLU A 58 -6.66 -49.27 19.37
CA GLU A 58 -7.78 -49.64 18.51
C GLU A 58 -8.53 -50.88 19.03
N GLU A 59 -7.95 -51.65 19.94
CA GLU A 59 -8.52 -52.83 20.57
C GLU A 59 -9.24 -52.53 21.91
N GLY A 60 -9.25 -51.23 22.33
CA GLY A 60 -9.81 -50.79 23.60
C GLY A 60 -11.32 -50.53 23.57
N ASN A 61 -11.92 -50.50 24.75
CA ASN A 61 -13.31 -50.09 24.99
C ASN A 61 -13.29 -48.74 25.72
N TYR A 62 -14.06 -47.79 25.23
CA TYR A 62 -14.12 -46.44 25.76
C TYR A 62 -15.56 -46.01 25.98
N ALA A 63 -15.88 -45.52 27.14
CA ALA A 63 -17.22 -45.08 27.52
C ALA A 63 -17.23 -43.55 27.67
N TYR A 64 -17.95 -42.88 26.81
CA TYR A 64 -18.07 -41.43 26.81
C TYR A 64 -19.47 -40.97 27.17
N THR A 65 -19.57 -39.83 27.86
CA THR A 65 -20.79 -39.03 27.99
C THR A 65 -20.61 -37.67 27.39
N LEU A 66 -21.72 -36.99 27.09
CA LEU A 66 -21.68 -35.65 26.50
C LEU A 66 -21.28 -34.59 27.55
N GLU A 67 -20.46 -33.65 27.20
CA GLU A 67 -20.21 -32.45 28.04
C GLU A 67 -21.46 -31.59 28.11
N GLU A 68 -21.66 -30.88 29.22
CA GLU A 68 -22.79 -29.99 29.41
C GLU A 68 -22.88 -28.90 28.32
N GLY A 69 -24.08 -28.65 27.83
CA GLY A 69 -24.34 -27.63 26.81
C GLY A 69 -24.21 -28.14 25.37
N TRP A 70 -23.86 -29.40 25.12
CA TRP A 70 -23.70 -29.92 23.76
C TRP A 70 -24.91 -30.69 23.20
N ASP A 71 -26.02 -30.85 23.97
CA ASP A 71 -27.19 -31.63 23.53
C ASP A 71 -27.85 -31.10 22.25
N ASP A 72 -27.98 -29.78 22.11
CA ASP A 72 -28.57 -29.16 20.91
C ASP A 72 -27.71 -29.40 19.65
N PHE A 73 -26.40 -29.60 19.81
CA PHE A 73 -25.51 -29.92 18.69
C PHE A 73 -25.87 -31.26 18.03
N LEU A 74 -26.21 -32.24 18.83
CA LEU A 74 -26.57 -33.57 18.34
C LEU A 74 -27.98 -33.62 17.73
N THR A 75 -28.88 -32.77 18.17
CA THR A 75 -30.31 -32.85 17.84
C THR A 75 -30.72 -31.86 16.74
N ASN A 76 -30.01 -30.75 16.55
CA ASN A 76 -30.33 -29.75 15.54
C ASN A 76 -29.58 -29.99 14.23
N SER A 77 -29.91 -31.04 13.52
CA SER A 77 -29.27 -31.43 12.25
C SER A 77 -29.50 -30.45 11.09
N SER A 78 -30.47 -29.56 11.19
CA SER A 78 -30.70 -28.53 10.17
C SER A 78 -29.65 -27.42 10.23
N GLU A 79 -29.14 -27.10 11.41
CA GLU A 79 -28.14 -26.08 11.64
C GLU A 79 -26.71 -26.63 11.76
N TYR A 80 -26.61 -27.86 12.33
CA TYR A 80 -25.36 -28.59 12.56
C TYR A 80 -25.46 -29.99 11.97
N PRO A 81 -25.34 -30.17 10.64
CA PRO A 81 -25.58 -31.43 9.96
C PRO A 81 -24.74 -32.59 10.46
N THR A 82 -23.54 -32.31 10.97
CA THR A 82 -22.60 -33.32 11.45
C THR A 82 -22.76 -33.69 12.92
N GLY A 83 -23.65 -33.00 13.65
CA GLY A 83 -23.95 -33.33 15.04
C GLY A 83 -24.43 -34.78 15.21
N ASN A 84 -25.10 -35.34 14.20
CA ASN A 84 -25.55 -36.72 14.17
C ASN A 84 -24.43 -37.77 14.00
N TYR A 85 -23.17 -37.34 13.81
CA TYR A 85 -22.02 -38.26 13.88
C TYR A 85 -21.82 -38.83 15.29
N LEU A 86 -22.32 -38.11 16.30
CA LEU A 86 -22.39 -38.53 17.69
C LEU A 86 -23.80 -39.06 17.98
N GLN A 87 -23.87 -40.28 18.45
CA GLN A 87 -25.14 -40.97 18.80
C GLN A 87 -25.22 -41.12 20.31
N LYS A 88 -26.19 -40.46 20.94
CA LYS A 88 -26.45 -40.54 22.38
C LYS A 88 -27.52 -41.57 22.65
N ASP A 89 -27.18 -42.58 23.45
CA ASP A 89 -28.13 -43.56 23.97
C ASP A 89 -29.04 -42.86 24.99
N LYS A 90 -30.37 -43.04 24.83
CA LYS A 90 -31.36 -42.31 25.64
C LYS A 90 -31.53 -42.89 27.04
N ASP A 91 -31.20 -44.17 27.22
CA ASP A 91 -31.40 -44.84 28.49
C ASP A 91 -30.17 -44.73 29.39
N THR A 92 -28.98 -44.80 28.81
CA THR A 92 -27.70 -44.76 29.52
C THR A 92 -26.99 -43.45 29.51
N GLY A 93 -27.28 -42.56 28.51
CA GLY A 93 -26.62 -41.28 28.32
C GLY A 93 -25.24 -41.39 27.66
N TYR A 94 -24.74 -42.57 27.38
CA TYR A 94 -23.47 -42.78 26.70
C TYR A 94 -23.54 -42.33 25.24
N VAL A 95 -22.41 -41.88 24.73
CA VAL A 95 -22.27 -41.35 23.37
C VAL A 95 -21.27 -42.18 22.58
N THR A 96 -21.65 -42.59 21.39
CA THR A 96 -20.79 -43.30 20.45
C THR A 96 -20.61 -42.51 19.15
N TRP A 97 -19.48 -42.72 18.50
CA TRP A 97 -19.24 -42.19 17.16
C TRP A 97 -19.81 -43.14 16.10
N ASP A 98 -20.52 -42.59 15.11
CA ASP A 98 -20.96 -43.35 13.94
C ASP A 98 -19.74 -43.67 13.06
N SER A 99 -19.26 -44.89 13.08
CA SER A 99 -18.06 -45.34 12.37
C SER A 99 -18.14 -45.19 10.84
N THR A 100 -19.35 -44.98 10.29
CA THR A 100 -19.53 -44.69 8.86
C THR A 100 -19.22 -43.23 8.48
N LYS A 101 -19.09 -42.38 9.48
CA LYS A 101 -18.82 -40.94 9.32
C LYS A 101 -17.33 -40.66 9.43
N THR A 102 -16.73 -40.24 8.33
CA THR A 102 -15.29 -40.04 8.23
C THR A 102 -14.90 -38.57 7.89
N ASP A 103 -15.89 -37.69 7.74
CA ASP A 103 -15.63 -36.27 7.50
C ASP A 103 -15.49 -35.50 8.82
N TYR A 104 -14.36 -35.73 9.49
CA TYR A 104 -14.02 -35.11 10.76
C TYR A 104 -13.81 -33.57 10.60
N ALA A 105 -13.44 -33.10 9.40
CA ALA A 105 -13.27 -31.68 9.15
C ALA A 105 -14.59 -30.95 9.15
N ALA A 106 -15.62 -31.51 8.50
CA ALA A 106 -16.97 -30.97 8.55
C ALA A 106 -17.51 -30.99 10.00
N PHE A 107 -17.25 -32.06 10.74
CA PHE A 107 -17.62 -32.13 12.16
C PHE A 107 -16.97 -31.01 12.98
N ALA A 108 -15.65 -30.81 12.85
CA ALA A 108 -14.95 -29.75 13.56
C ALA A 108 -15.50 -28.36 13.21
N LYS A 109 -15.82 -28.12 11.94
CA LYS A 109 -16.39 -26.85 11.47
C LYS A 109 -17.76 -26.59 12.08
N ASP A 110 -18.64 -27.57 12.09
CA ASP A 110 -19.97 -27.47 12.70
C ASP A 110 -19.89 -27.33 14.23
N ALA A 111 -19.00 -28.07 14.87
CA ALA A 111 -18.76 -27.96 16.31
C ALA A 111 -18.26 -26.59 16.70
N LEU A 112 -17.35 -25.99 15.90
CA LEU A 112 -16.87 -24.65 16.14
C LEU A 112 -17.97 -23.59 15.92
N LYS A 113 -18.78 -23.74 14.86
CA LYS A 113 -19.96 -22.91 14.64
C LYS A 113 -20.92 -22.96 15.84
N TYR A 114 -21.13 -24.16 16.37
CA TYR A 114 -21.99 -24.38 17.56
C TYR A 114 -21.42 -23.66 18.79
N VAL A 115 -20.14 -23.87 19.10
CA VAL A 115 -19.44 -23.21 20.21
C VAL A 115 -19.62 -21.71 20.19
N LYS A 116 -19.40 -21.08 19.03
CA LYS A 116 -19.53 -19.63 18.85
C LYS A 116 -20.98 -19.15 19.00
N ALA A 117 -21.93 -19.88 18.40
CA ALA A 117 -23.35 -19.51 18.46
C ALA A 117 -23.93 -19.64 19.88
N LYS A 118 -23.52 -20.67 20.62
CA LYS A 118 -24.04 -20.98 21.97
C LYS A 118 -23.17 -20.44 23.10
N SER A 119 -22.03 -19.79 22.78
CA SER A 119 -21.07 -19.26 23.77
C SER A 119 -20.61 -20.34 24.75
N ILE A 120 -20.30 -21.55 24.26
CA ILE A 120 -19.81 -22.66 25.09
C ILE A 120 -18.50 -22.21 25.79
N ALA A 121 -18.43 -22.47 27.09
CA ALA A 121 -17.25 -22.12 27.86
C ALA A 121 -16.04 -22.99 27.47
N PRO A 122 -14.85 -22.40 27.33
CA PRO A 122 -13.62 -23.16 27.12
C PRO A 122 -13.29 -24.09 28.27
N ALA A 123 -12.74 -25.27 27.98
CA ALA A 123 -12.28 -26.23 29.00
C ALA A 123 -11.09 -25.65 29.81
N LYS A 124 -10.27 -24.84 29.22
CA LYS A 124 -9.18 -24.08 29.88
C LYS A 124 -9.07 -22.67 29.28
N LYS A 125 -8.40 -21.78 30.00
CA LYS A 125 -8.11 -20.43 29.54
C LYS A 125 -7.34 -20.48 28.21
N ALA A 126 -7.77 -19.69 27.22
CA ALA A 126 -7.09 -19.57 25.94
C ALA A 126 -5.62 -19.15 26.09
N VAL A 127 -4.76 -19.66 25.22
CA VAL A 127 -3.32 -19.37 25.19
C VAL A 127 -2.96 -18.72 23.87
N THR A 128 -2.31 -17.54 23.94
CA THR A 128 -1.76 -16.87 22.78
C THR A 128 -0.28 -17.19 22.67
N ALA A 129 0.17 -17.70 21.52
CA ALA A 129 1.55 -18.00 21.27
C ALA A 129 2.39 -16.70 21.17
N SER A 130 3.43 -16.56 22.01
CA SER A 130 4.34 -15.41 22.00
C SER A 130 5.37 -15.50 20.86
N GLU A 131 5.63 -16.69 20.36
CA GLU A 131 6.57 -17.01 19.29
C GLU A 131 6.07 -18.25 18.50
N ASP A 132 6.69 -18.51 17.35
CA ASP A 132 6.46 -19.75 16.60
C ASP A 132 7.04 -20.93 17.41
N GLY A 133 6.28 -22.03 17.54
CA GLY A 133 6.77 -23.18 18.29
C GLY A 133 5.67 -24.06 18.85
N GLU A 134 5.55 -24.17 20.17
CA GLU A 134 4.62 -25.06 20.84
C GLU A 134 3.71 -24.28 21.81
N VAL A 135 2.46 -24.71 21.86
CA VAL A 135 1.47 -24.32 22.89
C VAL A 135 0.92 -25.56 23.55
N SER A 136 0.93 -25.63 24.88
CA SER A 136 0.46 -26.77 25.65
C SER A 136 -0.66 -26.40 26.61
N PHE A 137 -1.69 -27.26 26.65
CA PHE A 137 -2.73 -27.26 27.69
C PHE A 137 -2.51 -28.47 28.59
N LYS A 138 -2.33 -28.20 29.88
CA LYS A 138 -2.03 -29.22 30.90
C LYS A 138 -3.18 -29.38 31.87
N ASP A 139 -3.13 -30.42 32.69
CA ASP A 139 -4.15 -30.76 33.71
C ASP A 139 -5.56 -30.81 33.10
N LEU A 140 -5.69 -31.54 31.99
CA LEU A 140 -6.96 -31.74 31.30
C LEU A 140 -7.63 -33.04 31.80
N PRO A 141 -8.93 -33.01 32.10
CA PRO A 141 -9.67 -34.27 32.26
C PRO A 141 -9.69 -35.05 30.96
N LEU A 142 -9.65 -36.35 30.99
CA LEU A 142 -9.74 -37.17 29.80
C LEU A 142 -11.09 -36.97 29.05
N GLY A 143 -11.06 -36.99 27.71
CA GLY A 143 -12.25 -36.78 26.92
C GLY A 143 -11.93 -36.43 25.45
N TYR A 144 -12.89 -35.92 24.75
CA TYR A 144 -12.78 -35.54 23.35
C TYR A 144 -12.84 -34.05 23.20
N TYR A 145 -11.83 -33.45 22.61
CA TYR A 145 -11.65 -31.98 22.55
C TYR A 145 -11.72 -31.44 21.15
N LEU A 146 -12.39 -30.30 21.00
CA LEU A 146 -12.27 -29.39 19.89
C LEU A 146 -11.20 -28.34 20.24
N ILE A 147 -10.32 -28.01 19.29
CA ILE A 147 -9.38 -26.94 19.42
C ILE A 147 -9.72 -25.88 18.37
N ASP A 148 -9.92 -24.66 18.84
CA ASP A 148 -10.05 -23.48 17.99
C ASP A 148 -8.70 -22.75 17.96
N SER A 149 -8.25 -22.40 16.78
CA SER A 149 -7.13 -21.50 16.55
C SER A 149 -7.65 -20.28 15.82
N THR A 150 -7.19 -19.10 16.19
CA THR A 150 -7.59 -17.87 15.49
C THR A 150 -7.17 -17.85 14.01
N ALA A 151 -6.28 -18.75 13.60
CA ALA A 151 -5.93 -18.99 12.19
C ALA A 151 -6.92 -19.93 11.48
N GLY A 152 -7.71 -20.70 12.22
CA GLY A 152 -8.68 -21.67 11.71
C GLY A 152 -8.91 -22.81 12.69
N ALA A 153 -9.98 -23.59 12.49
CA ALA A 153 -10.30 -24.70 13.38
C ALA A 153 -9.30 -25.86 13.27
N LEU A 154 -8.83 -26.35 14.41
CA LEU A 154 -8.08 -27.58 14.55
C LEU A 154 -9.00 -28.60 15.24
N CYS A 155 -9.14 -29.77 14.66
CA CYS A 155 -9.78 -30.87 15.35
C CYS A 155 -8.71 -31.73 16.00
N SER A 156 -8.74 -31.80 17.30
CA SER A 156 -8.04 -32.86 18.03
C SER A 156 -9.00 -33.77 18.67
N LEU A 157 -8.65 -34.98 18.58
CA LEU A 157 -9.41 -36.10 19.04
C LEU A 157 -8.52 -36.96 19.87
N ASP A 158 -8.98 -37.17 21.08
CA ASP A 158 -8.53 -38.24 21.88
C ASP A 158 -7.54 -37.89 23.00
N THR A 159 -8.04 -38.10 24.17
CA THR A 159 -7.25 -38.07 25.39
C THR A 159 -7.40 -39.37 26.16
N THR A 160 -7.51 -40.48 25.47
CA THR A 160 -7.22 -41.78 26.11
C THR A 160 -5.74 -41.90 26.39
N ASP A 161 -4.90 -41.09 25.69
CA ASP A 161 -3.50 -40.93 26.00
C ASP A 161 -3.32 -39.66 26.82
N LYS A 162 -2.48 -39.71 27.86
CA LYS A 162 -2.22 -38.57 28.73
C LYS A 162 -1.55 -37.41 27.97
N GLU A 163 -0.82 -37.70 26.92
CA GLU A 163 -0.15 -36.71 26.09
C GLU A 163 -0.56 -36.85 24.63
N VAL A 164 -1.17 -35.81 24.08
CA VAL A 164 -1.56 -35.70 22.67
C VAL A 164 -0.81 -34.58 21.99
N ILE A 165 -0.15 -34.89 20.89
CA ILE A 165 0.57 -33.91 20.08
C ILE A 165 -0.20 -33.66 18.78
N ILE A 166 -0.49 -32.42 18.52
CA ILE A 166 -1.21 -31.93 17.33
C ILE A 166 -0.30 -31.02 16.55
N GLN A 167 -0.33 -31.12 15.24
CA GLN A 167 0.38 -30.21 14.36
C GLN A 167 -0.57 -29.08 13.93
N GLU A 168 -0.18 -27.82 14.17
CA GLU A 168 -0.85 -26.70 13.52
C GLU A 168 -0.61 -26.78 12.01
N LYS A 169 -1.69 -26.76 11.25
CA LYS A 169 -1.67 -26.84 9.79
C LYS A 169 -2.21 -25.58 9.13
N ASN A 170 -2.89 -24.75 9.91
CA ASN A 170 -3.35 -23.46 9.44
C ASN A 170 -2.14 -22.52 9.32
N GLY A 171 -2.04 -21.88 8.19
CA GLY A 171 -0.99 -20.90 7.94
C GLY A 171 -1.50 -19.48 8.19
N VAL A 172 -0.57 -18.59 8.45
CA VAL A 172 -0.85 -17.15 8.54
C VAL A 172 -0.80 -16.58 7.13
N PRO A 173 -1.88 -15.99 6.61
CA PRO A 173 -1.85 -15.32 5.31
C PRO A 173 -0.93 -14.10 5.35
N SER A 174 -0.44 -13.69 4.19
CA SER A 174 0.33 -12.46 4.05
C SER A 174 -0.28 -11.53 3.02
N VAL A 175 0.04 -10.25 3.13
CA VAL A 175 -0.35 -9.22 2.16
C VAL A 175 0.90 -8.50 1.70
N ASP A 176 1.02 -8.36 0.39
CA ASP A 176 1.99 -7.51 -0.27
C ASP A 176 1.28 -6.43 -1.09
N LYS A 177 1.92 -5.26 -1.23
CA LYS A 177 1.36 -4.14 -1.96
C LYS A 177 2.44 -3.41 -2.73
N VAL A 178 2.18 -3.18 -4.02
CA VAL A 178 3.07 -2.48 -4.92
C VAL A 178 2.30 -1.47 -5.78
N VAL A 179 3.01 -0.46 -6.26
CA VAL A 179 2.51 0.58 -7.15
C VAL A 179 3.24 0.52 -8.49
N LYS A 180 2.52 0.79 -9.58
CA LYS A 180 3.10 0.78 -10.93
C LYS A 180 4.06 1.94 -11.12
N SER A 181 5.26 1.65 -11.64
CA SER A 181 6.33 2.61 -11.95
C SER A 181 6.91 2.27 -13.32
N GLY A 182 6.48 2.97 -14.38
CA GLY A 182 6.74 2.58 -15.76
C GLY A 182 6.07 1.25 -16.10
N ASP A 183 6.84 0.27 -16.56
CA ASP A 183 6.35 -1.08 -16.89
C ASP A 183 6.42 -2.04 -15.67
N ASP A 184 7.07 -1.64 -14.58
CA ASP A 184 7.30 -2.45 -13.38
C ASP A 184 6.37 -2.08 -12.23
N TYR A 185 6.33 -2.94 -11.21
CA TYR A 185 5.71 -2.70 -9.92
C TYR A 185 6.77 -2.57 -8.82
N LYS A 186 6.65 -1.53 -7.96
CA LYS A 186 7.62 -1.18 -6.91
C LYS A 186 6.90 -0.74 -5.64
N ASP A 187 7.64 -0.56 -4.55
CA ASP A 187 7.09 -0.03 -3.29
C ASP A 187 6.77 1.48 -3.38
N ASN A 188 7.36 2.16 -4.36
CA ASN A 188 7.12 3.58 -4.56
C ASN A 188 7.23 3.98 -6.05
N ASN A 189 6.55 5.07 -6.40
CA ASN A 189 6.62 5.70 -7.69
C ASN A 189 6.58 7.22 -7.56
N THR A 190 6.64 7.89 -8.71
CA THR A 190 6.41 9.33 -8.83
C THR A 190 5.32 9.59 -9.86
N ALA A 191 4.58 10.68 -9.70
CA ALA A 191 3.50 11.07 -10.60
C ALA A 191 3.26 12.58 -10.57
N SER A 192 2.71 13.13 -11.66
CA SER A 192 2.17 14.48 -11.66
C SER A 192 0.75 14.51 -11.08
N ILE A 193 0.35 15.64 -10.52
CA ILE A 193 -1.05 15.85 -10.16
C ILE A 193 -1.92 15.72 -11.41
N GLY A 194 -3.01 14.96 -11.30
CA GLY A 194 -3.90 14.57 -12.39
C GLY A 194 -3.57 13.21 -13.01
N ASP A 195 -2.40 12.63 -12.72
CA ASP A 195 -2.03 11.32 -13.24
C ASP A 195 -2.76 10.19 -12.52
N LYS A 196 -3.04 9.13 -13.27
CA LYS A 196 -3.57 7.88 -12.76
C LYS A 196 -2.43 7.05 -12.14
N VAL A 197 -2.63 6.65 -10.89
CA VAL A 197 -1.73 5.77 -10.13
C VAL A 197 -2.36 4.39 -10.00
N GLU A 198 -1.67 3.35 -10.46
CA GLU A 198 -2.17 1.97 -10.45
C GLU A 198 -1.50 1.17 -9.33
N PHE A 199 -2.32 0.49 -8.53
CA PHE A 199 -1.89 -0.33 -7.38
C PHE A 199 -2.18 -1.81 -7.64
N LYS A 200 -1.33 -2.66 -7.06
CA LYS A 200 -1.56 -4.10 -7.00
C LYS A 200 -1.32 -4.58 -5.56
N THR A 201 -2.33 -5.22 -5.00
CA THR A 201 -2.26 -5.89 -3.69
C THR A 201 -2.37 -7.39 -3.91
N THR A 202 -1.50 -8.18 -3.28
CA THR A 202 -1.50 -9.64 -3.36
C THR A 202 -1.71 -10.22 -1.98
N ILE A 203 -2.79 -10.98 -1.80
CA ILE A 203 -3.02 -11.81 -0.60
C ILE A 203 -2.50 -13.20 -0.92
N THR A 204 -1.51 -13.68 -0.16
CA THR A 204 -1.08 -15.08 -0.22
C THR A 204 -1.88 -15.87 0.81
N ALA A 205 -2.79 -16.71 0.31
CA ALA A 205 -3.67 -17.52 1.15
C ALA A 205 -2.92 -18.68 1.79
N GLN A 206 -3.39 -19.08 2.96
CA GLN A 206 -2.90 -20.22 3.68
C GLN A 206 -4.06 -21.16 4.04
N PRO A 207 -3.77 -22.44 4.37
CA PRO A 207 -4.79 -23.38 4.81
C PRO A 207 -5.60 -22.83 5.99
N GLY A 208 -6.90 -23.08 6.00
CA GLY A 208 -7.80 -22.58 7.04
C GLY A 208 -8.23 -21.12 6.85
N ALA A 209 -8.13 -20.60 5.65
CA ALA A 209 -8.60 -19.24 5.32
C ALA A 209 -10.04 -19.01 5.82
N GLN A 210 -10.23 -18.02 6.70
CA GLN A 210 -11.53 -17.65 7.25
C GLN A 210 -11.66 -16.13 7.33
N ASN A 211 -12.85 -15.63 7.04
CA ASN A 211 -13.24 -14.24 7.27
C ASN A 211 -12.25 -13.23 6.70
N TYR A 212 -11.75 -13.45 5.47
CA TYR A 212 -10.80 -12.54 4.84
C TYR A 212 -11.46 -11.22 4.51
N VAL A 213 -10.96 -10.12 5.11
CA VAL A 213 -11.35 -8.76 4.79
C VAL A 213 -10.09 -7.94 4.51
N LEU A 214 -9.94 -7.50 3.27
CA LEU A 214 -8.88 -6.56 2.90
C LEU A 214 -9.31 -5.15 3.25
N HIS A 215 -8.49 -4.43 3.98
CA HIS A 215 -8.66 -3.02 4.31
C HIS A 215 -7.63 -2.19 3.56
N ASP A 216 -8.08 -1.15 2.88
CA ASP A 216 -7.22 -0.22 2.14
C ASP A 216 -7.46 1.22 2.56
N LYS A 217 -6.38 1.97 2.76
CA LYS A 217 -6.43 3.36 3.20
C LYS A 217 -5.46 4.19 2.37
N MET A 218 -6.01 5.16 1.67
CA MET A 218 -5.27 6.16 0.89
C MET A 218 -5.17 7.48 1.66
N ASP A 219 -4.05 8.18 1.49
CA ASP A 219 -3.92 9.58 1.91
C ASP A 219 -4.83 10.49 1.09
N ALA A 220 -5.15 11.66 1.63
CA ALA A 220 -6.05 12.64 1.00
C ALA A 220 -5.61 13.12 -0.39
N GLY A 221 -4.33 12.99 -0.72
CA GLY A 221 -3.75 13.29 -2.04
C GLY A 221 -4.09 12.27 -3.12
N LEU A 222 -4.74 11.15 -2.78
CA LEU A 222 -5.14 10.10 -3.71
C LEU A 222 -6.67 10.01 -3.76
N THR A 223 -7.25 10.24 -4.93
CA THR A 223 -8.70 10.05 -5.17
C THR A 223 -8.93 8.68 -5.77
N PHE A 224 -9.53 7.78 -5.01
CA PHE A 224 -9.82 6.41 -5.40
C PHE A 224 -10.83 6.34 -6.56
N ASP A 225 -10.54 5.48 -7.54
CA ASP A 225 -11.47 5.11 -8.62
C ASP A 225 -12.15 3.78 -8.26
N ASP A 226 -13.33 3.84 -7.71
CA ASP A 226 -14.09 2.69 -7.22
C ASP A 226 -14.53 1.72 -8.33
N THR A 227 -14.57 2.20 -9.58
CA THR A 227 -14.90 1.38 -10.76
C THR A 227 -13.71 0.57 -11.30
N SER A 228 -12.50 0.85 -10.80
CA SER A 228 -11.26 0.29 -11.30
C SER A 228 -10.87 -1.07 -10.69
N ILE A 229 -11.55 -1.51 -9.62
CA ILE A 229 -11.20 -2.75 -8.89
C ILE A 229 -11.36 -3.98 -9.80
N LYS A 230 -10.28 -4.78 -9.86
CA LYS A 230 -10.28 -6.11 -10.48
C LYS A 230 -9.68 -7.10 -9.51
N ILE A 231 -10.30 -8.26 -9.38
CA ILE A 231 -9.85 -9.32 -8.48
C ILE A 231 -9.65 -10.59 -9.28
N ASN A 232 -8.44 -11.13 -9.22
CA ASN A 232 -8.03 -12.36 -9.86
C ASN A 232 -7.51 -13.36 -8.82
N LEU A 233 -7.56 -14.63 -9.17
CA LEU A 233 -6.98 -15.72 -8.41
C LEU A 233 -5.90 -16.39 -9.26
N MET A 234 -4.69 -16.51 -8.71
CA MET A 234 -3.61 -17.32 -9.26
C MET A 234 -3.38 -18.51 -8.34
N LYS A 235 -3.54 -19.71 -8.84
CA LYS A 235 -3.33 -20.93 -8.07
C LYS A 235 -1.86 -21.18 -7.82
N SER A 236 -1.55 -21.77 -6.67
CA SER A 236 -0.17 -22.14 -6.31
C SER A 236 0.48 -23.00 -7.39
N GLY A 237 1.65 -22.58 -7.84
CA GLY A 237 2.39 -23.24 -8.94
C GLY A 237 1.93 -22.88 -10.36
N GLU A 238 0.91 -22.05 -10.51
CA GLU A 238 0.46 -21.52 -11.80
C GLU A 238 0.99 -20.11 -12.03
N THR A 239 1.06 -19.70 -13.31
CA THR A 239 1.44 -18.35 -13.74
C THR A 239 0.27 -17.59 -14.36
N THR A 240 -0.89 -18.25 -14.47
CA THR A 240 -2.10 -17.67 -15.09
C THR A 240 -3.08 -17.21 -14.03
N GLU A 241 -3.54 -15.97 -14.17
CA GLU A 241 -4.57 -15.40 -13.34
C GLU A 241 -5.96 -15.69 -13.92
N SER A 242 -6.93 -16.00 -13.06
CA SER A 242 -8.34 -16.22 -13.41
C SER A 242 -9.21 -15.20 -12.66
N PRO A 243 -10.20 -14.56 -13.31
CA PRO A 243 -11.08 -13.61 -12.63
C PRO A 243 -11.88 -14.27 -11.51
N VAL A 244 -11.97 -13.62 -10.36
CA VAL A 244 -12.86 -14.01 -9.26
C VAL A 244 -14.25 -13.43 -9.52
N GLY A 245 -15.26 -14.31 -9.57
CA GLY A 245 -16.65 -13.88 -9.79
C GLY A 245 -17.14 -12.93 -8.69
N ASN A 246 -17.93 -11.93 -9.04
CA ASN A 246 -18.45 -10.90 -8.14
C ASN A 246 -19.39 -11.42 -7.03
N THR A 247 -19.85 -12.66 -7.12
CA THR A 247 -20.61 -13.34 -6.06
C THR A 247 -19.73 -13.80 -4.89
N ASN A 248 -18.40 -13.83 -5.08
CA ASN A 248 -17.43 -14.34 -4.11
C ASN A 248 -16.89 -13.28 -3.14
N TYR A 249 -17.22 -12.02 -3.37
CA TYR A 249 -16.76 -10.91 -2.51
C TYR A 249 -17.78 -9.76 -2.50
N THR A 250 -17.57 -8.82 -1.58
CA THR A 250 -18.32 -7.56 -1.50
C THR A 250 -17.32 -6.42 -1.31
N VAL A 251 -17.40 -5.39 -2.16
CA VAL A 251 -16.63 -4.16 -1.98
C VAL A 251 -17.48 -3.14 -1.23
N LYS A 252 -16.93 -2.54 -0.19
CA LYS A 252 -17.57 -1.46 0.57
C LYS A 252 -16.67 -0.23 0.53
N ILE A 253 -17.21 0.85 -0.04
CA ILE A 253 -16.56 2.16 0.01
C ILE A 253 -16.91 2.79 1.35
N ILE A 254 -15.91 3.28 2.06
CA ILE A 254 -16.07 3.83 3.39
C ILE A 254 -15.89 5.34 3.29
N ASP A 255 -16.85 6.08 3.85
CA ASP A 255 -16.73 7.51 4.00
C ASP A 255 -15.61 7.84 5.00
N LEU A 256 -14.68 8.69 4.60
CA LEU A 256 -13.53 9.12 5.43
C LEU A 256 -13.96 9.90 6.69
N GLU A 257 -15.21 10.35 6.75
CA GLU A 257 -15.80 10.99 7.94
C GLU A 257 -16.26 9.98 9.00
N SER A 258 -16.23 8.68 8.68
CA SER A 258 -16.58 7.64 9.64
C SER A 258 -15.44 7.38 10.65
N THR A 259 -15.76 6.77 11.79
CA THR A 259 -14.78 6.34 12.80
C THR A 259 -13.83 5.24 12.30
N ASN A 260 -14.07 4.70 11.09
CA ASN A 260 -13.22 3.70 10.45
C ASN A 260 -12.43 4.34 9.30
N PRO A 261 -11.12 4.52 9.44
CA PRO A 261 -10.31 5.33 8.52
C PRO A 261 -9.87 4.59 7.24
N CYS A 262 -10.62 3.61 6.74
CA CYS A 262 -10.32 2.93 5.47
C CYS A 262 -10.96 3.68 4.29
N THR A 263 -10.31 3.69 3.13
CA THR A 263 -10.88 4.21 1.88
C THR A 263 -11.91 3.22 1.34
N PHE A 264 -11.55 1.92 1.34
CA PHE A 264 -12.48 0.84 1.04
C PHE A 264 -12.06 -0.44 1.75
N HIS A 265 -12.98 -1.42 1.79
CA HIS A 265 -12.60 -2.78 2.12
C HIS A 265 -13.30 -3.81 1.23
N ILE A 266 -12.67 -4.97 1.10
CA ILE A 266 -13.16 -6.10 0.33
C ILE A 266 -13.38 -7.28 1.27
N GLU A 267 -14.64 -7.68 1.43
CA GLU A 267 -15.03 -8.84 2.23
C GLU A 267 -15.17 -10.06 1.32
N PHE A 268 -14.34 -11.07 1.51
CA PHE A 268 -14.44 -12.31 0.76
C PHE A 268 -15.46 -13.26 1.41
N LYS A 269 -16.32 -13.89 0.60
CA LYS A 269 -17.29 -14.87 1.10
C LYS A 269 -16.59 -16.11 1.62
N GLN A 270 -17.12 -16.71 2.70
CA GLN A 270 -16.50 -17.88 3.30
C GLN A 270 -16.44 -19.06 2.32
N ASP A 271 -17.48 -19.28 1.51
CA ASP A 271 -17.47 -20.34 0.49
C ASP A 271 -16.31 -20.18 -0.51
N PHE A 272 -15.92 -18.94 -0.84
CA PHE A 272 -14.73 -18.69 -1.65
C PHE A 272 -13.45 -18.96 -0.86
N CYS A 273 -13.35 -18.49 0.37
CA CYS A 273 -12.19 -18.75 1.24
C CYS A 273 -11.95 -20.25 1.42
N ASP A 274 -13.01 -21.05 1.55
CA ASP A 274 -12.95 -22.51 1.69
C ASP A 274 -12.37 -23.21 0.44
N THR A 275 -12.34 -22.56 -0.72
CA THR A 275 -11.71 -23.09 -1.94
C THR A 275 -10.21 -22.83 -2.04
N LEU A 276 -9.68 -21.94 -1.20
CA LEU A 276 -8.28 -21.52 -1.24
C LEU A 276 -7.36 -22.61 -0.69
N LYS A 277 -6.20 -22.74 -1.30
CA LYS A 277 -5.12 -23.63 -0.88
C LYS A 277 -3.90 -22.83 -0.43
N ALA A 278 -2.95 -23.52 0.20
CA ALA A 278 -1.68 -22.93 0.56
C ALA A 278 -1.00 -22.26 -0.65
N ASN A 279 -0.61 -21.00 -0.49
CA ASN A 279 0.09 -20.20 -1.48
C ASN A 279 -0.74 -19.86 -2.75
N ASP A 280 -2.05 -20.08 -2.75
CA ASP A 280 -2.93 -19.44 -3.73
C ASP A 280 -2.85 -17.91 -3.52
N GLN A 281 -2.82 -17.14 -4.61
CA GLN A 281 -2.71 -15.70 -4.55
C GLN A 281 -4.00 -15.02 -5.03
N ILE A 282 -4.60 -14.19 -4.19
CA ILE A 282 -5.67 -13.29 -4.60
C ILE A 282 -5.01 -11.97 -4.97
N ILE A 283 -5.11 -11.60 -6.24
CA ILE A 283 -4.48 -10.43 -6.83
C ILE A 283 -5.54 -9.37 -7.08
N ILE A 284 -5.42 -8.24 -6.40
CA ILE A 284 -6.35 -7.11 -6.48
C ILE A 284 -5.62 -5.94 -7.14
N THR A 285 -6.13 -5.48 -8.28
CA THR A 285 -5.63 -4.28 -8.96
C THR A 285 -6.70 -3.20 -8.96
N TYR A 286 -6.29 -1.96 -8.79
CA TYR A 286 -7.15 -0.78 -8.76
C TYR A 286 -6.32 0.48 -8.98
N SER A 287 -6.97 1.62 -9.09
CA SER A 287 -6.30 2.89 -9.35
C SER A 287 -6.86 4.04 -8.51
N ALA A 288 -6.04 5.08 -8.40
CA ALA A 288 -6.43 6.38 -7.90
C ALA A 288 -5.86 7.48 -8.78
N THR A 289 -6.40 8.68 -8.69
CA THR A 289 -5.82 9.89 -9.30
C THR A 289 -5.07 10.68 -8.22
N LEU A 290 -3.83 11.07 -8.51
CA LEU A 290 -3.12 12.01 -7.65
C LEU A 290 -3.78 13.39 -7.79
N ASN A 291 -4.31 13.94 -6.70
CA ASN A 291 -5.15 15.14 -6.70
C ASN A 291 -4.41 16.37 -6.15
N GLU A 292 -5.12 17.52 -6.12
CA GLU A 292 -4.59 18.80 -5.67
C GLU A 292 -4.23 18.88 -4.17
N LYS A 293 -4.65 17.89 -3.36
CA LYS A 293 -4.28 17.77 -1.94
C LYS A 293 -3.02 16.95 -1.73
N ALA A 294 -2.36 16.55 -2.82
CA ALA A 294 -1.15 15.75 -2.73
C ALA A 294 -0.04 16.45 -1.93
N GLU A 295 0.59 15.70 -1.03
CA GLU A 295 1.79 16.12 -0.33
C GLU A 295 2.96 16.21 -1.31
N ILE A 296 3.56 17.41 -1.40
CA ILE A 296 4.67 17.69 -2.31
C ILE A 296 6.01 17.33 -1.64
N GLY A 297 6.84 16.57 -2.32
CA GLY A 297 8.18 16.19 -1.86
C GLY A 297 8.30 14.74 -1.41
N ASN A 298 9.32 14.47 -0.57
CA ASN A 298 9.74 13.11 -0.24
C ASN A 298 8.82 12.36 0.71
N THR A 299 8.01 13.04 1.52
CA THR A 299 6.99 12.41 2.37
C THR A 299 6.05 11.60 1.51
N GLY A 300 5.59 12.18 0.39
CA GLY A 300 4.71 11.56 -0.59
C GLY A 300 3.32 11.21 -0.04
N ASN A 301 2.54 10.53 -0.85
CA ASN A 301 1.16 10.16 -0.61
C ASN A 301 1.10 8.64 -0.45
N LYS A 302 0.71 8.18 0.73
CA LYS A 302 0.71 6.76 1.07
C LYS A 302 -0.59 6.10 0.68
N ASN A 303 -0.46 4.81 0.32
CA ASN A 303 -1.58 3.89 0.24
C ASN A 303 -1.22 2.64 1.04
N GLU A 304 -1.99 2.38 2.09
CA GLU A 304 -1.75 1.33 3.09
C GLU A 304 -2.79 0.23 2.95
N THR A 305 -2.37 -1.04 3.08
CA THR A 305 -3.29 -2.16 3.09
C THR A 305 -2.94 -3.18 4.16
N LYS A 306 -3.95 -3.84 4.71
CA LYS A 306 -3.82 -4.98 5.62
C LYS A 306 -4.98 -5.94 5.41
N LEU A 307 -4.78 -7.20 5.73
CA LEU A 307 -5.83 -8.21 5.77
C LEU A 307 -6.21 -8.50 7.22
N THR A 308 -7.51 -8.49 7.53
CA THR A 308 -8.04 -9.14 8.72
C THR A 308 -8.54 -10.53 8.35
N TYR A 309 -8.36 -11.50 9.23
CA TYR A 309 -8.70 -12.92 9.01
C TYR A 309 -9.02 -13.63 10.31
N GLY A 310 -9.66 -14.79 10.22
CA GLY A 310 -10.04 -15.60 11.38
C GLY A 310 -10.87 -14.78 12.39
N ASP A 311 -10.54 -14.87 13.65
CA ASP A 311 -11.20 -14.14 14.74
C ASP A 311 -10.45 -12.82 15.05
N ASN A 312 -10.52 -11.84 14.14
CA ASN A 312 -9.92 -10.50 14.27
C ASN A 312 -8.38 -10.44 14.25
N ASN A 313 -7.70 -11.46 13.75
CA ASN A 313 -6.28 -11.33 13.44
C ASN A 313 -6.06 -10.38 12.26
N LYS A 314 -4.85 -9.85 12.17
CA LYS A 314 -4.45 -8.96 11.08
C LYS A 314 -3.02 -9.24 10.65
N THR A 315 -2.77 -9.04 9.38
CA THR A 315 -1.39 -9.01 8.84
C THR A 315 -0.68 -7.73 9.23
N GLU A 316 0.63 -7.68 9.03
CA GLU A 316 1.35 -6.41 8.97
C GLU A 316 0.77 -5.54 7.87
N THR A 317 0.95 -4.22 8.00
CA THR A 317 0.48 -3.26 7.00
C THR A 317 1.51 -3.14 5.88
N ALA A 318 1.09 -3.41 4.65
CA ALA A 318 1.88 -3.14 3.45
C ALA A 318 1.59 -1.73 2.95
N THR A 319 2.61 -0.98 2.55
CA THR A 319 2.50 0.45 2.21
C THR A 319 3.23 0.75 0.91
N THR A 320 2.59 1.51 0.04
CA THR A 320 3.24 2.15 -1.11
C THR A 320 3.22 3.66 -0.96
N THR A 321 4.17 4.35 -1.64
CA THR A 321 4.27 5.81 -1.59
C THR A 321 4.38 6.38 -3.00
N THR A 322 3.47 7.29 -3.36
CA THR A 322 3.51 8.08 -4.60
C THR A 322 4.01 9.47 -4.29
N ARG A 323 5.12 9.88 -4.92
CA ARG A 323 5.73 11.21 -4.72
C ARG A 323 5.44 12.12 -5.89
N THR A 324 5.38 13.41 -5.58
CA THR A 324 5.28 14.49 -6.57
C THR A 324 6.14 15.66 -6.11
N PHE A 325 6.67 16.43 -7.03
CA PHE A 325 7.74 17.40 -6.72
C PHE A 325 7.40 18.81 -7.16
N GLU A 326 8.27 19.75 -6.82
CA GLU A 326 8.18 21.16 -7.25
C GLU A 326 9.46 21.61 -7.93
N ILE A 327 9.37 22.60 -8.82
CA ILE A 327 10.48 23.37 -9.38
C ILE A 327 10.40 24.79 -8.85
N PRO A 328 11.21 25.17 -7.86
CA PRO A 328 11.39 26.57 -7.47
C PRO A 328 12.31 27.26 -8.47
N VAL A 329 11.93 28.45 -8.94
CA VAL A 329 12.67 29.26 -9.92
C VAL A 329 12.98 30.63 -9.36
N PHE A 330 14.18 31.13 -9.65
CA PHE A 330 14.59 32.50 -9.37
C PHE A 330 15.12 33.17 -10.64
N LYS A 331 14.38 34.15 -11.12
CA LYS A 331 14.72 34.99 -12.25
C LYS A 331 15.51 36.21 -11.79
N TYR A 332 16.72 36.40 -12.32
CA TYR A 332 17.64 37.46 -11.86
C TYR A 332 18.52 38.02 -12.97
N THR A 333 19.19 39.10 -12.65
CA THR A 333 20.34 39.65 -13.38
C THR A 333 21.49 39.94 -12.41
N LEU A 334 22.70 40.04 -12.91
CA LEU A 334 23.85 40.51 -12.14
C LEU A 334 24.00 42.01 -12.28
N LYS A 335 23.90 42.75 -11.16
CA LYS A 335 24.29 44.18 -11.05
C LYS A 335 25.43 44.27 -10.05
N ASP A 336 26.57 44.80 -10.46
CA ASP A 336 27.77 44.87 -9.62
C ASP A 336 28.12 43.56 -8.93
N ASN A 337 28.05 42.45 -9.67
CA ASN A 337 28.23 41.08 -9.21
C ASN A 337 27.23 40.60 -8.13
N LYS A 338 26.11 41.30 -7.94
CA LYS A 338 25.02 40.92 -7.04
C LYS A 338 23.79 40.49 -7.81
N GLU A 339 23.20 39.36 -7.38
CA GLU A 339 21.93 38.87 -7.92
C GLU A 339 20.81 39.86 -7.60
N THR A 340 20.15 40.38 -8.62
CA THR A 340 19.00 41.28 -8.50
C THR A 340 17.80 40.64 -9.18
N ALA A 341 16.68 40.53 -8.48
CA ALA A 341 15.44 39.98 -8.99
C ALA A 341 14.96 40.71 -10.28
N LEU A 342 14.47 39.91 -11.23
CA LEU A 342 13.86 40.44 -12.46
C LEU A 342 12.38 40.06 -12.51
N LYS A 343 11.53 41.08 -12.65
CA LYS A 343 10.10 40.96 -12.94
C LYS A 343 9.85 40.98 -14.46
N ASP A 344 8.62 40.66 -14.85
CA ASP A 344 8.10 40.78 -16.22
C ASP A 344 8.77 39.84 -17.26
N ALA A 345 9.48 38.79 -16.81
CA ALA A 345 9.88 37.67 -17.66
C ALA A 345 8.75 36.62 -17.73
N THR A 346 8.45 36.12 -18.93
CA THR A 346 7.39 35.11 -19.12
C THR A 346 7.98 33.80 -19.56
N PHE A 347 7.48 32.70 -18.98
CA PHE A 347 7.95 31.33 -19.17
C PHE A 347 6.81 30.35 -19.45
N THR A 348 7.12 29.32 -20.23
CA THR A 348 6.34 28.07 -20.33
C THR A 348 7.16 26.93 -19.80
N LEU A 349 6.49 25.86 -19.27
CA LEU A 349 7.12 24.60 -18.90
C LEU A 349 6.58 23.47 -19.78
N SER A 350 7.47 22.61 -20.31
CA SER A 350 7.09 21.43 -21.09
C SER A 350 7.93 20.22 -20.73
N LYS A 351 7.48 19.03 -21.08
CA LYS A 351 8.26 17.78 -20.95
C LYS A 351 9.17 17.53 -22.17
N ASP A 352 9.01 18.25 -23.29
CA ASP A 352 9.77 18.04 -24.52
C ASP A 352 10.73 19.15 -24.84
N SER A 353 11.86 18.76 -25.50
CA SER A 353 12.99 19.63 -25.81
C SER A 353 12.78 20.56 -27.00
N VAL A 354 11.55 20.92 -27.32
CA VAL A 354 11.26 21.76 -28.49
C VAL A 354 11.69 23.21 -28.32
N THR A 355 12.45 23.69 -29.29
CA THR A 355 12.87 25.08 -29.37
C THR A 355 11.72 26.02 -29.68
N THR A 356 10.66 25.53 -30.29
CA THR A 356 9.36 26.20 -30.45
C THR A 356 8.33 25.43 -29.66
N PRO A 357 7.68 26.03 -28.64
CA PRO A 357 6.73 25.32 -27.79
C PRO A 357 5.60 24.70 -28.63
N ASN A 358 5.49 23.39 -28.64
CA ASN A 358 4.30 22.72 -29.14
C ASN A 358 3.20 22.92 -28.09
N THR A 359 2.13 23.61 -28.41
CA THR A 359 1.05 23.94 -27.49
C THR A 359 0.38 22.72 -26.85
N LYS A 360 0.52 21.53 -27.44
CA LYS A 360 -0.01 20.27 -26.90
C LYS A 360 0.81 19.73 -25.71
N GLU A 361 2.05 20.14 -25.55
CA GLU A 361 3.00 19.61 -24.56
C GLU A 361 3.35 20.60 -23.45
N ILE A 362 2.83 21.81 -23.54
CA ILE A 362 2.92 22.78 -22.44
C ILE A 362 2.10 22.27 -21.26
N ILE A 363 2.73 22.22 -20.11
CA ILE A 363 2.08 21.84 -18.87
C ILE A 363 1.09 22.92 -18.46
N LYS A 364 -0.16 22.53 -18.32
CA LYS A 364 -1.24 23.40 -17.84
C LYS A 364 -1.19 23.52 -16.33
N LEU A 365 -1.42 24.71 -15.86
CA LEU A 365 -1.28 25.10 -14.47
C LEU A 365 -2.52 25.82 -13.96
N GLU A 366 -2.65 25.82 -12.66
CA GLU A 366 -3.55 26.67 -11.90
C GLU A 366 -2.74 27.53 -10.92
N LYS A 367 -3.01 28.83 -10.86
CA LYS A 367 -2.35 29.71 -9.89
C LYS A 367 -2.97 29.55 -8.51
N LYS A 368 -2.14 29.28 -7.49
CA LYS A 368 -2.57 29.28 -6.10
C LYS A 368 -2.75 30.71 -5.58
N ASN A 369 -3.88 30.95 -4.92
CA ASN A 369 -4.17 32.24 -4.30
C ASN A 369 -3.67 32.30 -2.85
N GLY A 370 -3.31 33.47 -2.36
CA GLY A 370 -3.00 33.73 -0.94
C GLY A 370 -1.56 33.42 -0.52
N THR A 371 -0.65 33.17 -1.45
CA THR A 371 0.78 32.95 -1.18
C THR A 371 1.61 34.20 -1.44
N THR A 372 2.68 34.44 -0.65
CA THR A 372 3.61 35.54 -0.83
C THR A 372 4.57 35.32 -2.01
N THR A 373 4.78 34.08 -2.41
CA THR A 373 5.51 33.66 -3.60
C THR A 373 4.49 33.22 -4.64
N GLU A 374 4.73 33.49 -5.91
CA GLU A 374 3.86 33.00 -6.97
C GLU A 374 3.97 31.48 -7.09
N GLU A 375 2.90 30.78 -6.77
CA GLU A 375 2.82 29.32 -6.77
C GLU A 375 1.79 28.85 -7.79
N TYR A 376 2.20 27.85 -8.56
CA TYR A 376 1.40 27.24 -9.61
C TYR A 376 1.35 25.73 -9.38
N LEU A 377 0.17 25.17 -9.51
CA LEU A 377 -0.07 23.72 -9.39
C LEU A 377 -0.33 23.13 -10.77
N VAL A 378 0.24 21.96 -11.05
CA VAL A 378 -0.12 21.20 -12.25
C VAL A 378 -1.61 20.88 -12.22
N ASN A 379 -2.32 21.21 -13.30
CA ASN A 379 -3.74 20.95 -13.46
C ASN A 379 -4.05 20.76 -14.95
N SER A 380 -4.43 19.55 -15.35
CA SER A 380 -4.76 19.22 -16.75
C SER A 380 -5.93 20.05 -17.32
N SER A 381 -6.82 20.52 -16.45
CA SER A 381 -7.94 21.43 -16.77
C SER A 381 -7.58 22.91 -16.57
N GLY A 382 -6.34 23.18 -16.11
CA GLY A 382 -5.87 24.55 -15.84
C GLY A 382 -5.83 25.43 -17.10
N THR A 383 -5.97 26.72 -16.89
CA THR A 383 -5.97 27.72 -17.98
C THR A 383 -4.66 28.47 -18.11
N VAL A 384 -3.76 28.34 -17.12
CA VAL A 384 -2.47 29.03 -17.13
C VAL A 384 -1.45 28.16 -17.87
N THR A 385 -0.94 28.67 -18.96
CA THR A 385 0.14 28.05 -19.78
C THR A 385 1.44 28.85 -19.74
N GLU A 386 1.39 30.10 -19.28
CA GLU A 386 2.52 31.00 -19.15
C GLU A 386 2.60 31.58 -17.74
N ILE A 387 3.80 31.67 -17.20
CA ILE A 387 4.12 32.27 -15.91
C ILE A 387 4.92 33.55 -16.14
N THR A 388 4.42 34.66 -15.63
CA THR A 388 5.16 35.93 -15.66
C THR A 388 5.71 36.24 -14.27
N THR A 389 7.01 36.53 -14.17
CA THR A 389 7.68 36.82 -12.89
C THR A 389 7.22 38.13 -12.29
N GLY A 390 6.87 38.08 -11.00
CA GLY A 390 6.57 39.28 -10.19
C GLY A 390 7.82 39.98 -9.65
N ALA A 391 7.63 40.94 -8.76
CA ALA A 391 8.69 41.78 -8.20
C ALA A 391 9.82 41.01 -7.51
N THR A 392 9.55 39.85 -6.95
CA THR A 392 10.54 38.99 -6.27
C THR A 392 11.41 38.19 -7.24
N GLY A 393 11.03 38.13 -8.52
CA GLY A 393 11.64 37.23 -9.51
C GLY A 393 11.46 35.75 -9.22
N LYS A 394 10.69 35.37 -8.19
CA LYS A 394 10.53 33.98 -7.73
C LYS A 394 9.16 33.44 -8.04
N PHE A 395 9.12 32.16 -8.47
CA PHE A 395 7.89 31.37 -8.57
C PHE A 395 8.20 29.90 -8.33
N LYS A 396 7.15 29.11 -8.09
CA LYS A 396 7.22 27.66 -7.95
C LYS A 396 6.19 26.98 -8.82
N ILE A 397 6.55 25.83 -9.39
CA ILE A 397 5.63 24.94 -10.09
C ILE A 397 5.60 23.64 -9.29
N GLN A 398 4.45 23.24 -8.80
CA GLN A 398 4.23 22.11 -7.90
C GLN A 398 3.39 21.02 -8.57
N GLY A 399 3.54 19.77 -8.09
CA GLY A 399 2.76 18.65 -8.59
C GLY A 399 3.36 18.01 -9.84
N LEU A 400 4.68 17.98 -9.94
CA LEU A 400 5.44 17.44 -11.05
C LEU A 400 5.95 16.03 -10.74
N ASP A 401 5.89 15.15 -11.73
CA ASP A 401 6.55 13.85 -11.72
C ASP A 401 8.09 13.99 -11.79
N ALA A 402 8.83 12.92 -11.47
CA ALA A 402 10.23 12.82 -11.85
C ALA A 402 10.38 12.82 -13.37
N GLY A 403 11.48 13.38 -13.87
CA GLY A 403 11.72 13.44 -15.32
C GLY A 403 12.43 14.69 -15.77
N THR A 404 12.47 14.88 -17.08
CA THR A 404 13.13 16.02 -17.72
C THR A 404 12.10 17.06 -18.16
N TYR A 405 12.36 18.31 -17.78
CA TYR A 405 11.52 19.47 -18.07
C TYR A 405 12.32 20.56 -18.77
N TYR A 406 11.62 21.34 -19.58
CA TYR A 406 12.18 22.45 -20.34
C TYR A 406 11.45 23.74 -19.99
N LEU A 407 12.14 24.61 -19.28
CA LEU A 407 11.66 25.96 -18.95
C LEU A 407 12.07 26.92 -20.05
N THR A 408 11.13 27.38 -20.86
CA THR A 408 11.35 28.23 -22.01
C THR A 408 10.94 29.67 -21.69
N GLU A 409 11.85 30.65 -21.85
CA GLU A 409 11.50 32.06 -21.76
C GLU A 409 10.79 32.48 -23.05
N THR A 410 9.50 32.81 -22.98
CA THR A 410 8.72 33.30 -24.13
C THR A 410 8.86 34.80 -24.31
N LYS A 411 9.00 35.56 -23.22
CA LYS A 411 9.23 37.01 -23.21
C LYS A 411 10.28 37.37 -22.15
N GLN A 412 11.26 38.15 -22.54
CA GLN A 412 12.23 38.72 -21.61
C GLN A 412 11.73 40.03 -20.98
N PRO A 413 12.29 40.47 -19.84
CA PRO A 413 12.09 41.82 -19.31
C PRO A 413 12.61 42.87 -20.27
N ASP A 414 12.00 44.06 -20.25
CA ASP A 414 12.45 45.20 -21.10
C ASP A 414 13.89 45.61 -20.77
N GLY A 415 14.71 45.74 -21.81
CA GLY A 415 16.13 46.09 -21.69
C GLY A 415 17.08 44.92 -21.47
N TYR A 416 16.56 43.69 -21.47
CA TYR A 416 17.36 42.48 -21.29
C TYR A 416 17.34 41.56 -22.53
N ASN A 417 18.40 40.76 -22.69
CA ASN A 417 18.50 39.81 -23.79
C ASN A 417 17.70 38.56 -23.48
N LYS A 418 16.83 38.12 -24.40
CA LYS A 418 16.06 36.90 -24.30
C LYS A 418 16.97 35.65 -24.27
N LEU A 419 16.61 34.63 -23.50
CA LEU A 419 17.27 33.34 -23.57
C LEU A 419 16.96 32.66 -24.93
N THR A 420 18.00 32.18 -25.59
CA THR A 420 17.90 31.53 -26.90
C THR A 420 17.58 30.05 -26.83
N THR A 421 17.84 29.45 -25.69
CA THR A 421 17.61 28.01 -25.45
C THR A 421 16.85 27.82 -24.15
N PRO A 422 15.96 26.79 -24.07
CA PRO A 422 15.31 26.43 -22.83
C PRO A 422 16.31 26.03 -21.75
N VAL A 423 15.93 26.22 -20.48
CA VAL A 423 16.65 25.65 -19.34
C VAL A 423 16.18 24.24 -19.15
N THR A 424 17.07 23.25 -19.37
CA THR A 424 16.78 21.84 -19.12
C THR A 424 16.91 21.55 -17.62
N ILE A 425 15.84 21.06 -17.03
CA ILE A 425 15.70 20.75 -15.61
C ILE A 425 15.40 19.28 -15.48
N ILE A 426 16.15 18.56 -14.66
CA ILE A 426 15.89 17.15 -14.37
C ILE A 426 15.48 17.01 -12.91
N ILE A 427 14.35 16.38 -12.65
CA ILE A 427 13.90 15.98 -11.32
C ILE A 427 14.13 14.47 -11.19
N SER A 428 14.91 14.05 -10.19
CA SER A 428 15.09 12.62 -9.90
C SER A 428 13.86 12.05 -9.19
N ASP A 429 13.79 10.72 -9.07
CA ASP A 429 12.76 9.99 -8.29
C ASP A 429 12.80 10.28 -6.78
N THR A 430 13.87 10.90 -6.30
CA THR A 430 14.02 11.41 -4.92
C THR A 430 13.82 12.94 -4.82
N GLY A 431 13.39 13.61 -5.89
CA GLY A 431 13.11 15.04 -5.90
C GLY A 431 14.35 15.95 -6.01
N THR A 432 15.52 15.38 -6.28
CA THR A 432 16.72 16.18 -6.51
C THR A 432 16.62 16.86 -7.88
N ILE A 433 16.79 18.19 -7.90
CA ILE A 433 16.74 19.00 -9.12
C ILE A 433 18.15 19.23 -9.65
N THR A 434 18.39 18.94 -10.91
CA THR A 434 19.66 19.20 -11.59
C THR A 434 19.47 20.07 -12.83
N VAL A 435 20.41 21.00 -13.04
CA VAL A 435 20.54 21.79 -14.26
C VAL A 435 21.97 21.65 -14.75
N LYS A 436 22.18 21.24 -16.01
CA LYS A 436 23.52 21.00 -16.58
C LYS A 436 24.40 20.08 -15.69
N GLY A 437 23.79 19.04 -15.08
CA GLY A 437 24.49 18.08 -14.24
C GLY A 437 24.82 18.56 -12.83
N THR A 438 24.41 19.77 -12.43
CA THR A 438 24.65 20.32 -11.09
C THR A 438 23.34 20.37 -10.31
N ASN A 439 23.36 19.94 -9.04
CA ASN A 439 22.23 20.07 -8.14
C ASN A 439 21.96 21.54 -7.83
N VAL A 440 20.72 21.93 -7.97
CA VAL A 440 20.28 23.33 -7.75
C VAL A 440 18.99 23.39 -6.94
N ASN A 441 18.87 24.41 -6.10
CA ASN A 441 17.62 24.77 -5.42
C ASN A 441 17.75 26.24 -4.93
N PRO A 442 17.08 27.19 -5.54
CA PRO A 442 16.21 27.14 -6.72
C PRO A 442 16.95 27.00 -8.06
N VAL A 443 16.21 26.74 -9.13
CA VAL A 443 16.68 26.89 -10.52
C VAL A 443 16.90 28.39 -10.79
N LYS A 444 18.13 28.79 -11.01
CA LYS A 444 18.49 30.20 -11.27
C LYS A 444 18.54 30.51 -12.77
N VAL A 445 17.82 31.53 -13.19
CA VAL A 445 17.69 31.92 -14.58
C VAL A 445 18.13 33.39 -14.75
N GLU A 446 19.30 33.58 -15.36
CA GLU A 446 19.87 34.89 -15.58
C GLU A 446 19.43 35.48 -16.94
N ASN A 447 19.05 36.79 -16.99
CA ASN A 447 19.13 37.58 -18.21
C ASN A 447 20.21 38.62 -18.09
N LYS A 448 21.00 38.78 -19.15
CA LYS A 448 22.01 39.85 -19.25
C LYS A 448 21.35 41.10 -19.79
N SER A 449 21.71 42.26 -19.25
CA SER A 449 21.26 43.55 -19.79
C SER A 449 21.76 43.78 -21.21
N GLY A 450 20.96 44.43 -22.02
CA GLY A 450 21.41 44.94 -23.31
C GLY A 450 22.50 46.01 -23.15
N SER A 451 23.28 46.24 -24.18
CA SER A 451 24.32 47.29 -24.20
C SER A 451 23.82 48.56 -24.91
N ILE A 452 24.21 49.70 -24.39
CA ILE A 452 24.04 50.95 -25.10
C ILE A 452 25.05 50.95 -26.24
N LEU A 453 24.59 51.09 -27.48
CA LEU A 453 25.49 51.26 -28.61
C LEU A 453 26.11 52.66 -28.55
N PRO A 454 27.40 52.80 -28.89
CA PRO A 454 28.04 54.14 -28.96
C PRO A 454 27.27 55.04 -29.91
N SER A 455 26.92 56.23 -29.44
CA SER A 455 26.30 57.24 -30.29
C SER A 455 27.37 57.79 -31.26
N THR A 456 27.22 57.51 -32.56
CA THR A 456 28.09 57.98 -33.60
C THR A 456 27.91 59.49 -33.88
N GLY A 457 26.90 60.17 -33.25
CA GLY A 457 26.63 61.62 -33.37
C GLY A 457 27.16 62.48 -32.22
N GLY A 458 27.88 61.89 -31.23
CA GLY A 458 28.46 62.64 -30.10
C GLY A 458 29.71 63.37 -30.46
N MET A 459 30.47 63.90 -29.54
CA MET A 459 31.60 64.80 -29.58
C MET A 459 32.55 64.75 -30.79
N GLY A 460 32.61 63.61 -31.54
CA GLY A 460 33.48 63.52 -32.74
C GLY A 460 33.06 64.43 -33.86
N THR A 461 31.79 64.55 -34.19
CA THR A 461 31.30 65.45 -35.23
C THR A 461 31.49 66.92 -34.85
N THR A 462 31.29 67.29 -33.62
CA THR A 462 31.51 68.64 -33.11
C THR A 462 33.00 69.00 -33.18
N LEU A 463 33.90 68.11 -32.85
CA LEU A 463 35.34 68.26 -32.98
C LEU A 463 35.77 68.50 -34.47
N PHE A 464 35.23 67.67 -35.37
CA PHE A 464 35.48 67.79 -36.80
C PHE A 464 34.97 69.14 -37.36
N TYR A 465 33.80 69.63 -36.93
CA TYR A 465 33.31 70.96 -37.29
C TYR A 465 34.19 72.02 -36.72
N ILE A 466 34.65 72.00 -35.50
CA ILE A 466 35.56 73.00 -34.88
C ILE A 466 36.88 73.01 -35.61
N PHE A 467 37.53 71.89 -35.87
CA PHE A 467 38.77 71.79 -36.61
C PHE A 467 38.60 72.26 -38.06
N GLY A 468 37.49 71.91 -38.71
CA GLY A 468 37.16 72.34 -40.06
C GLY A 468 37.04 73.89 -40.16
N VAL A 469 36.36 74.52 -39.21
CA VAL A 469 36.21 75.97 -39.14
C VAL A 469 37.55 76.65 -38.88
N ILE A 470 38.39 76.13 -37.98
CA ILE A 470 39.73 76.68 -37.69
C ILE A 470 40.62 76.57 -38.93
N LEU A 471 40.59 75.47 -39.67
CA LEU A 471 41.33 75.29 -40.90
C LEU A 471 40.90 76.29 -42.00
N VAL A 472 39.59 76.50 -42.15
CA VAL A 472 39.06 77.50 -43.13
C VAL A 472 39.45 78.88 -42.76
N ILE A 473 39.34 79.28 -41.50
CA ILE A 473 39.77 80.60 -41.01
C ILE A 473 41.29 80.78 -41.18
N GLY A 474 42.07 79.76 -40.75
CA GLY A 474 43.52 79.76 -40.86
C GLY A 474 44.01 79.91 -42.33
N SER A 475 43.42 79.17 -43.24
CA SER A 475 43.74 79.26 -44.68
C SER A 475 43.34 80.62 -45.28
N GLY A 476 42.20 81.15 -44.83
CA GLY A 476 41.78 82.52 -45.24
C GLY A 476 42.77 83.58 -44.78
N VAL A 477 43.24 83.54 -43.55
CA VAL A 477 44.24 84.47 -43.02
C VAL A 477 45.56 84.33 -43.77
N VAL A 478 46.05 83.14 -44.07
CA VAL A 478 47.27 82.89 -44.84
C VAL A 478 47.13 83.41 -46.28
N LEU A 479 46.00 83.29 -46.92
CA LEU A 479 45.75 83.85 -48.25
C LEU A 479 45.72 85.36 -48.26
N ILE A 480 45.12 85.98 -47.26
CA ILE A 480 45.05 87.43 -47.11
C ILE A 480 46.45 88.02 -46.83
N THR A 481 47.21 87.39 -45.92
CA THR A 481 48.59 87.84 -45.63
C THR A 481 49.53 87.65 -46.81
N LYS A 482 49.39 86.54 -47.57
CA LYS A 482 50.16 86.34 -48.81
C LYS A 482 49.82 87.35 -49.92
N LYS A 483 48.56 87.86 -49.96
CA LYS A 483 48.12 88.91 -50.91
C LYS A 483 48.54 90.29 -50.51
N ARG A 484 48.87 90.55 -49.24
CA ARG A 484 49.42 91.84 -48.73
C ARG A 484 50.94 91.96 -48.79
N MET A 485 51.62 90.83 -49.05
CA MET A 485 53.10 90.82 -49.18
C MET A 485 53.59 90.68 -50.65
N LYS A 486 52.75 90.96 -51.66
CA LYS A 486 53.11 91.13 -53.04
C LYS A 486 52.94 92.59 -53.46
#